data_73a9b88904ca7df564be773fb3dd25fe
#
_entry.id   73a9b88904ca7df564be773fb3dd25fe
#
_cell.length_a   1.000
_cell.length_b   1.000
_cell.length_c   1.000
_cell.angle_alpha   90.00
_cell.angle_beta   90.00
_cell.angle_gamma   90.00
#
_symmetry.space_group_name_H-M   'P 1'
#
loop_
_entity.id
_entity.type
_entity.pdbx_description
1 polymer ?
#
loop_
_entity_poly.entity_id
_entity_poly.type
_entity_poly.pdbx_seq_one_letter_code
_entity_poly.pdbx_strand_id
1 'polypeptide(L)'
;MPDNHIPARAAFDQDRAEAAVRELLLAVGEDPDREGLRETPARVARAYREVFAGLHEDPTEVLHKTFAEDHQELVLVRDIPIYSTCEHHLVPFYGVAHIGYIPGKDGHVTGLSKLARLADMYAKRPQVQERLTQQVADALVEVLGAQSVIVVIECEHLCMAMRSEEHTSELQSL
;
A
#
# COMPACT_ATOMS: atom_id res chain seq x y z
N MET A 1 22.24 -0.55 7.02
CA MET A 1 20.88 -0.92 6.57
C MET A 1 19.94 -0.47 7.66
N PRO A 2 18.91 0.34 7.41
CA PRO A 2 17.92 0.61 8.46
C PRO A 2 17.21 -0.71 8.76
N ASP A 3 17.13 -1.00 10.05
CA ASP A 3 16.50 -2.19 10.62
C ASP A 3 15.04 -2.25 10.16
N ASN A 4 14.71 -3.17 9.26
CA ASN A 4 13.37 -3.34 8.69
C ASN A 4 12.46 -4.13 9.66
N HIS A 5 12.89 -4.22 10.92
CA HIS A 5 12.11 -4.85 11.97
C HIS A 5 10.90 -4.00 12.30
N ILE A 6 9.77 -4.31 11.66
CA ILE A 6 8.49 -3.72 12.03
C ILE A 6 8.12 -4.29 13.41
N PRO A 7 8.13 -3.48 14.47
CA PRO A 7 7.70 -3.97 15.78
C PRO A 7 6.28 -4.51 15.68
N ALA A 8 5.96 -5.54 16.44
CA ALA A 8 4.61 -6.10 16.50
C ALA A 8 3.61 -4.97 16.73
N ARG A 9 2.82 -4.65 15.70
CA ARG A 9 1.87 -3.54 15.74
C ARG A 9 0.66 -3.97 16.54
N ALA A 10 0.14 -3.05 17.35
CA ALA A 10 -1.12 -3.27 18.06
C ALA A 10 -2.25 -3.57 17.08
N ALA A 11 -3.16 -4.46 17.47
CA ALA A 11 -4.37 -4.73 16.69
C ALA A 11 -5.17 -3.44 16.47
N PHE A 12 -5.96 -3.41 15.37
CA PHE A 12 -6.84 -2.28 15.10
C PHE A 12 -7.90 -2.15 16.20
N ASP A 13 -7.98 -0.96 16.79
CA ASP A 13 -8.92 -0.62 17.86
C ASP A 13 -10.10 0.15 17.25
N GLN A 14 -11.20 -0.54 17.05
CA GLN A 14 -12.41 -0.01 16.43
C GLN A 14 -12.99 1.16 17.24
N ASP A 15 -13.13 1.00 18.54
CA ASP A 15 -13.80 1.97 19.40
C ASP A 15 -12.99 3.28 19.49
N ARG A 16 -11.66 3.16 19.58
CA ARG A 16 -10.78 4.33 19.54
C ARG A 16 -10.81 5.03 18.19
N ALA A 17 -10.90 4.29 17.08
CA ALA A 17 -11.00 4.88 15.75
C ALA A 17 -12.33 5.63 15.60
N GLU A 18 -13.43 5.05 16.05
CA GLU A 18 -14.77 5.71 16.04
C GLU A 18 -14.76 7.00 16.87
N ALA A 19 -14.23 6.95 18.09
CA ALA A 19 -14.09 8.12 18.95
C ALA A 19 -13.26 9.23 18.29
N ALA A 20 -12.13 8.88 17.66
CA ALA A 20 -11.27 9.84 16.97
C ALA A 20 -11.97 10.51 15.77
N VAL A 21 -12.76 9.76 15.02
CA VAL A 21 -13.55 10.32 13.89
C VAL A 21 -14.64 11.26 14.40
N ARG A 22 -15.30 10.91 15.50
CA ARG A 22 -16.29 11.79 16.13
C ARG A 22 -15.67 13.11 16.57
N GLU A 23 -14.52 13.05 17.25
CA GLU A 23 -13.77 14.25 17.66
C GLU A 23 -13.32 15.09 16.46
N LEU A 24 -12.92 14.46 15.37
CA LEU A 24 -12.55 15.16 14.14
C LEU A 24 -13.76 15.94 13.58
N LEU A 25 -14.96 15.35 13.55
CA LEU A 25 -16.19 16.02 13.10
C LEU A 25 -16.50 17.25 13.97
N LEU A 26 -16.39 17.13 15.28
CA LEU A 26 -16.55 18.25 16.21
C LEU A 26 -15.51 19.34 15.97
N ALA A 27 -14.24 18.96 15.78
CA ALA A 27 -13.13 19.88 15.60
C ALA A 27 -13.24 20.71 14.32
N VAL A 28 -13.85 20.17 13.25
CA VAL A 28 -14.12 20.92 12.01
C VAL A 28 -15.41 21.74 12.07
N GLY A 29 -16.12 21.73 13.19
CA GLY A 29 -17.36 22.48 13.40
C GLY A 29 -18.64 21.81 12.91
N GLU A 30 -18.60 20.50 12.67
CA GLU A 30 -19.77 19.73 12.23
C GLU A 30 -20.49 19.09 13.43
N ASP A 31 -21.80 18.83 13.29
CA ASP A 31 -22.61 18.12 14.28
C ASP A 31 -22.63 16.61 13.99
N PRO A 32 -21.86 15.79 14.76
CA PRO A 32 -21.81 14.35 14.55
C PRO A 32 -23.15 13.64 14.88
N ASP A 33 -24.07 14.29 15.58
CA ASP A 33 -25.34 13.70 16.01
C ASP A 33 -26.47 13.93 14.99
N ARG A 34 -26.28 14.79 13.99
CA ARG A 34 -27.25 14.94 12.92
C ARG A 34 -27.42 13.64 12.13
N GLU A 35 -28.59 13.39 11.58
CA GLU A 35 -29.01 12.13 10.95
C GLU A 35 -27.97 11.59 9.93
N GLY A 36 -27.44 12.45 9.08
CA GLY A 36 -26.49 12.04 8.03
C GLY A 36 -25.10 11.65 8.54
N LEU A 37 -24.70 12.05 9.77
CA LEU A 37 -23.36 11.79 10.34
C LEU A 37 -23.36 10.81 11.51
N ARG A 38 -24.51 10.46 12.07
CA ARG A 38 -24.58 9.59 13.26
C ARG A 38 -23.83 8.26 13.09
N GLU A 39 -23.90 7.67 11.90
CA GLU A 39 -23.22 6.41 11.58
C GLU A 39 -21.80 6.61 10.99
N THR A 40 -21.38 7.84 10.73
CA THR A 40 -20.12 8.13 10.03
C THR A 40 -18.90 7.66 10.81
N PRO A 41 -18.77 7.87 12.13
CA PRO A 41 -17.63 7.38 12.88
C PRO A 41 -17.43 5.87 12.73
N ALA A 42 -18.47 5.08 12.87
CA ALA A 42 -18.42 3.62 12.74
C ALA A 42 -18.10 3.18 11.30
N ARG A 43 -18.66 3.88 10.29
CA ARG A 43 -18.36 3.58 8.87
C ARG A 43 -16.91 3.87 8.52
N VAL A 44 -16.38 5.01 8.95
CA VAL A 44 -15.00 5.41 8.70
C VAL A 44 -14.03 4.45 9.39
N ALA A 45 -14.29 4.09 10.65
CA ALA A 45 -13.46 3.15 11.37
C ALA A 45 -13.41 1.76 10.70
N ARG A 46 -14.54 1.24 10.22
CA ARG A 46 -14.57 0.00 9.43
C ARG A 46 -13.80 0.11 8.12
N ALA A 47 -13.97 1.22 7.39
CA ALA A 47 -13.22 1.45 6.16
C ALA A 47 -11.71 1.51 6.42
N TYR A 48 -11.26 2.17 7.48
CA TYR A 48 -9.84 2.26 7.82
C TYR A 48 -9.25 0.93 8.27
N ARG A 49 -10.03 0.03 8.88
CA ARG A 49 -9.59 -1.34 9.15
C ARG A 49 -9.19 -2.06 7.86
N GLU A 50 -9.94 -1.87 6.78
CA GLU A 50 -9.63 -2.46 5.46
C GLU A 50 -8.47 -1.73 4.77
N VAL A 51 -8.51 -0.40 4.77
CA VAL A 51 -7.49 0.46 4.11
C VAL A 51 -6.11 0.30 4.76
N PHE A 52 -6.03 -0.08 6.02
CA PHE A 52 -4.78 -0.28 6.75
C PHE A 52 -4.51 -1.75 7.11
N ALA A 53 -5.19 -2.71 6.48
CA ALA A 53 -5.03 -4.13 6.78
C ALA A 53 -3.58 -4.61 6.57
N GLY A 54 -2.89 -4.11 5.57
CA GLY A 54 -1.51 -4.46 5.25
C GLY A 54 -0.49 -4.12 6.34
N LEU A 55 -0.88 -3.36 7.38
CA LEU A 55 -0.03 -3.12 8.55
C LEU A 55 0.27 -4.41 9.34
N HIS A 56 -0.58 -5.41 9.22
CA HIS A 56 -0.54 -6.67 9.98
C HIS A 56 -0.22 -7.88 9.10
N GLU A 57 0.08 -7.66 7.81
CA GLU A 57 0.39 -8.71 6.87
C GLU A 57 1.91 -8.83 6.63
N ASP A 58 2.37 -10.07 6.36
CA ASP A 58 3.76 -10.41 6.09
C ASP A 58 3.94 -10.74 4.59
N PRO A 59 4.90 -10.12 3.88
CA PRO A 59 5.18 -10.42 2.48
C PRO A 59 5.57 -11.88 2.25
N THR A 60 6.18 -12.54 3.21
CA THR A 60 6.54 -13.97 3.10
C THR A 60 5.31 -14.85 2.96
N GLU A 61 4.22 -14.53 3.67
CA GLU A 61 2.94 -15.22 3.56
C GLU A 61 2.29 -15.06 2.18
N VAL A 62 2.49 -13.91 1.56
CA VAL A 62 1.97 -13.63 0.22
C VAL A 62 2.73 -14.39 -0.84
N LEU A 63 4.05 -14.43 -0.75
CA LEU A 63 4.95 -14.95 -1.79
C LEU A 63 5.37 -16.43 -1.59
N HIS A 64 4.98 -17.09 -0.52
CA HIS A 64 5.45 -18.43 -0.15
C HIS A 64 5.18 -19.53 -1.20
N LYS A 65 4.16 -19.36 -2.04
CA LYS A 65 3.86 -20.33 -3.10
C LYS A 65 4.66 -20.04 -4.36
N THR A 66 5.61 -20.92 -4.64
CA THR A 66 6.41 -20.92 -5.87
C THR A 66 6.21 -22.21 -6.65
N PHE A 67 6.55 -22.16 -7.92
CA PHE A 67 6.46 -23.29 -8.86
C PHE A 67 7.82 -23.46 -9.53
N ALA A 68 8.27 -24.72 -9.66
CA ALA A 68 9.50 -25.06 -10.35
C ALA A 68 9.23 -25.17 -11.86
N GLU A 69 9.47 -24.07 -12.59
CA GLU A 69 9.22 -23.98 -14.04
C GLU A 69 10.51 -23.90 -14.86
N ASP A 70 11.66 -23.92 -14.20
CA ASP A 70 13.00 -23.72 -14.82
C ASP A 70 13.05 -22.44 -15.70
N HIS A 71 12.35 -21.41 -15.24
CA HIS A 71 12.18 -20.15 -15.97
C HIS A 71 13.29 -19.15 -15.61
N GLN A 72 13.94 -18.58 -16.63
CA GLN A 72 15.07 -17.67 -16.45
C GLN A 72 14.83 -16.30 -17.11
N GLU A 73 13.67 -16.10 -17.71
CA GLU A 73 13.33 -14.87 -18.41
C GLU A 73 12.49 -13.93 -17.56
N LEU A 74 12.30 -12.70 -18.05
CA LEU A 74 11.49 -11.69 -17.35
C LEU A 74 10.04 -12.13 -17.24
N VAL A 75 9.54 -12.19 -16.01
CA VAL A 75 8.12 -12.24 -15.69
C VAL A 75 7.63 -10.81 -15.46
N LEU A 76 6.63 -10.36 -16.22
CA LEU A 76 6.10 -8.99 -16.12
C LEU A 76 4.58 -9.00 -15.95
N VAL A 77 4.10 -8.31 -14.91
CA VAL A 77 2.67 -8.00 -14.72
C VAL A 77 2.48 -6.50 -14.75
N ARG A 78 1.57 -6.05 -15.59
CA ARG A 78 1.28 -4.62 -15.79
C ARG A 78 -0.13 -4.27 -15.32
N ASP A 79 -0.34 -2.97 -15.14
CA ASP A 79 -1.65 -2.39 -14.86
C ASP A 79 -2.31 -2.93 -13.59
N ILE A 80 -1.49 -3.21 -12.56
CA ILE A 80 -1.98 -3.62 -11.25
C ILE A 80 -2.59 -2.40 -10.56
N PRO A 81 -3.89 -2.40 -10.23
CA PRO A 81 -4.50 -1.26 -9.54
C PRO A 81 -3.85 -1.01 -8.18
N ILE A 82 -3.55 0.25 -7.89
CA ILE A 82 -3.02 0.71 -6.60
C ILE A 82 -4.01 1.69 -5.98
N TYR A 83 -4.37 1.43 -4.74
CA TYR A 83 -5.10 2.35 -3.87
C TYR A 83 -4.37 2.41 -2.53
N SER A 84 -3.86 3.57 -2.17
CA SER A 84 -3.07 3.75 -0.96
C SER A 84 -3.43 5.04 -0.25
N THR A 85 -2.89 5.24 0.95
CA THR A 85 -3.13 6.42 1.76
C THR A 85 -1.83 7.15 2.02
N CYS A 86 -1.78 8.43 1.63
CA CYS A 86 -0.63 9.28 1.89
C CYS A 86 -0.42 9.45 3.40
N GLU A 87 0.76 9.09 3.90
CA GLU A 87 1.04 9.15 5.35
C GLU A 87 1.04 10.57 5.92
N HIS A 88 1.31 11.59 5.08
CA HIS A 88 1.39 12.97 5.53
C HIS A 88 0.01 13.60 5.80
N HIS A 89 -1.03 13.15 5.09
CA HIS A 89 -2.33 13.80 5.10
C HIS A 89 -3.49 12.84 5.35
N LEU A 90 -3.27 11.52 5.37
CA LEU A 90 -4.28 10.45 5.42
C LEU A 90 -5.33 10.57 4.29
N VAL A 91 -4.94 11.16 3.16
CA VAL A 91 -5.76 11.30 1.94
C VAL A 91 -5.28 10.29 0.92
N PRO A 92 -6.17 9.68 0.11
CA PRO A 92 -5.78 8.66 -0.85
C PRO A 92 -4.84 9.16 -1.95
N PHE A 93 -4.02 8.26 -2.44
CA PHE A 93 -3.43 8.32 -3.77
C PHE A 93 -3.70 6.98 -4.48
N TYR A 94 -3.87 7.00 -5.79
CA TYR A 94 -4.27 5.82 -6.54
C TYR A 94 -3.68 5.85 -7.94
N GLY A 95 -3.56 4.68 -8.54
CA GLY A 95 -3.01 4.55 -9.88
C GLY A 95 -2.76 3.11 -10.26
N VAL A 96 -1.61 2.85 -10.91
CA VAL A 96 -1.22 1.52 -11.36
C VAL A 96 0.24 1.21 -11.03
N ALA A 97 0.51 -0.06 -10.82
CA ALA A 97 1.87 -0.59 -10.70
C ALA A 97 2.18 -1.57 -11.84
N HIS A 98 3.43 -1.56 -12.27
CA HIS A 98 3.99 -2.53 -13.19
C HIS A 98 5.16 -3.21 -12.46
N ILE A 99 5.11 -4.54 -12.36
CA ILE A 99 6.08 -5.31 -11.58
C ILE A 99 6.68 -6.36 -12.49
N GLY A 100 7.99 -6.30 -12.65
CA GLY A 100 8.76 -7.31 -13.37
C GLY A 100 9.88 -7.88 -12.51
N TYR A 101 10.18 -9.17 -12.69
CA TYR A 101 11.32 -9.80 -12.05
C TYR A 101 11.91 -10.90 -12.93
N ILE A 102 13.19 -11.13 -12.78
CA ILE A 102 13.88 -12.32 -13.31
C ILE A 102 14.00 -13.31 -12.15
N PRO A 103 13.48 -14.54 -12.28
CA PRO A 103 13.54 -15.56 -11.23
C PRO A 103 14.96 -15.82 -10.73
N GLY A 104 15.08 -16.40 -9.54
CA GLY A 104 16.32 -16.91 -9.01
C GLY A 104 16.95 -17.98 -9.91
N LYS A 105 18.22 -18.33 -9.66
CA LYS A 105 18.96 -19.35 -10.46
C LYS A 105 18.32 -20.73 -10.38
N ASP A 106 17.47 -20.99 -9.40
CA ASP A 106 16.70 -22.21 -9.23
C ASP A 106 15.47 -22.27 -10.16
N GLY A 107 15.18 -21.22 -10.90
CA GLY A 107 14.09 -21.14 -11.87
C GLY A 107 12.67 -21.14 -11.26
N HIS A 108 12.54 -20.91 -9.96
CA HIS A 108 11.24 -20.87 -9.30
C HIS A 108 10.50 -19.55 -9.60
N VAL A 109 9.24 -19.67 -9.99
CA VAL A 109 8.35 -18.53 -10.24
C VAL A 109 7.21 -18.51 -9.23
N THR A 110 6.68 -17.31 -8.95
CA THR A 110 5.44 -17.15 -8.18
C THR A 110 4.25 -16.92 -9.09
N GLY A 111 3.04 -17.21 -8.59
CA GLY A 111 1.82 -16.91 -9.36
C GLY A 111 1.65 -15.41 -9.60
N LEU A 112 1.21 -15.01 -10.80
CA LEU A 112 1.06 -13.60 -11.19
C LEU A 112 0.16 -12.81 -10.22
N SER A 113 -0.89 -13.46 -9.69
CA SER A 113 -1.79 -12.86 -8.69
C SER A 113 -1.08 -12.53 -7.36
N LYS A 114 0.06 -13.14 -7.08
CA LYS A 114 0.84 -12.88 -5.87
C LYS A 114 1.55 -11.53 -5.94
N LEU A 115 1.99 -11.13 -7.15
CA LEU A 115 2.57 -9.82 -7.38
C LEU A 115 1.54 -8.70 -7.12
N ALA A 116 0.31 -8.87 -7.61
CA ALA A 116 -0.77 -7.93 -7.34
C ALA A 116 -1.13 -7.87 -5.85
N ARG A 117 -1.19 -9.03 -5.16
CA ARG A 117 -1.44 -9.07 -3.72
C ARG A 117 -0.32 -8.45 -2.90
N LEU A 118 0.94 -8.62 -3.32
CA LEU A 118 2.08 -7.98 -2.66
C LEU A 118 1.98 -6.46 -2.73
N ALA A 119 1.67 -5.93 -3.92
CA ALA A 119 1.48 -4.50 -4.11
C ALA A 119 0.30 -3.97 -3.30
N ASP A 120 -0.85 -4.65 -3.30
CA ASP A 120 -2.03 -4.30 -2.51
C ASP A 120 -1.74 -4.31 -0.99
N MET A 121 -1.05 -5.34 -0.51
CA MET A 121 -0.66 -5.45 0.90
C MET A 121 0.21 -4.26 1.35
N TYR A 122 1.22 -3.89 0.57
CA TYR A 122 2.05 -2.73 0.91
C TYR A 122 1.32 -1.40 0.69
N ALA A 123 0.40 -1.31 -0.27
CA ALA A 123 -0.44 -0.14 -0.47
C ALA A 123 -1.42 0.10 0.68
N LYS A 124 -1.89 -0.96 1.35
CA LYS A 124 -2.80 -0.89 2.51
C LYS A 124 -2.10 -0.51 3.83
N ARG A 125 -1.29 0.54 3.75
CA ARG A 125 -0.55 1.15 4.88
C ARG A 125 -0.54 2.67 4.69
N PRO A 126 -0.28 3.48 5.75
CA PRO A 126 0.14 4.86 5.53
C PRO A 126 1.46 4.85 4.75
N GLN A 127 1.48 5.43 3.53
CA GLN A 127 2.58 5.29 2.59
C GLN A 127 3.06 6.61 1.99
N VAL A 128 4.27 6.58 1.47
CA VAL A 128 4.73 7.42 0.38
C VAL A 128 5.02 6.52 -0.82
N GLN A 129 4.83 7.04 -2.03
CA GLN A 129 4.94 6.26 -3.26
C GLN A 129 6.32 5.60 -3.42
N GLU A 130 7.38 6.31 -3.06
CA GLU A 130 8.76 5.85 -3.13
C GLU A 130 9.02 4.65 -2.22
N ARG A 131 8.51 4.71 -0.98
CA ARG A 131 8.62 3.60 -0.02
C ARG A 131 7.81 2.40 -0.48
N LEU A 132 6.60 2.61 -0.99
CA LEU A 132 5.76 1.55 -1.55
C LEU A 132 6.50 0.82 -2.67
N THR A 133 7.06 1.58 -3.61
CA THR A 133 7.84 1.04 -4.74
C THR A 133 9.03 0.22 -4.25
N GLN A 134 9.80 0.75 -3.31
CA GLN A 134 10.97 0.08 -2.76
C GLN A 134 10.62 -1.21 -2.00
N GLN A 135 9.57 -1.17 -1.15
CA GLN A 135 9.16 -2.34 -0.37
C GLN A 135 8.70 -3.50 -1.25
N VAL A 136 8.00 -3.21 -2.35
CA VAL A 136 7.60 -4.24 -3.32
C VAL A 136 8.83 -4.86 -3.97
N ALA A 137 9.80 -4.04 -4.38
CA ALA A 137 11.05 -4.53 -4.99
C ALA A 137 11.87 -5.37 -4.02
N ASP A 138 12.08 -4.89 -2.80
CA ASP A 138 12.85 -5.58 -1.76
C ASP A 138 12.26 -6.95 -1.43
N ALA A 139 10.93 -7.03 -1.27
CA ALA A 139 10.25 -8.30 -0.98
C ALA A 139 10.45 -9.35 -2.08
N LEU A 140 10.47 -8.94 -3.35
CA LEU A 140 10.75 -9.86 -4.46
C LEU A 140 12.19 -10.37 -4.44
N VAL A 141 13.15 -9.53 -4.07
CA VAL A 141 14.55 -9.95 -3.91
C VAL A 141 14.72 -10.86 -2.69
N GLU A 142 14.17 -10.46 -1.55
CA GLU A 142 14.39 -11.15 -0.27
C GLU A 142 13.64 -12.48 -0.18
N VAL A 143 12.39 -12.53 -0.65
CA VAL A 143 11.53 -13.71 -0.49
C VAL A 143 11.63 -14.68 -1.67
N LEU A 144 11.70 -14.17 -2.92
CA LEU A 144 11.80 -15.01 -4.12
C LEU A 144 13.24 -15.25 -4.58
N GLY A 145 14.23 -14.57 -4.01
CA GLY A 145 15.60 -14.64 -4.50
C GLY A 145 15.76 -14.14 -5.93
N ALA A 146 14.89 -13.22 -6.37
CA ALA A 146 14.91 -12.67 -7.73
C ALA A 146 16.28 -12.10 -8.09
N GLN A 147 16.78 -12.41 -9.29
CA GLN A 147 18.08 -11.93 -9.78
C GLN A 147 18.02 -10.43 -10.13
N SER A 148 16.86 -9.98 -10.63
CA SER A 148 16.60 -8.58 -10.98
C SER A 148 15.13 -8.27 -10.78
N VAL A 149 14.84 -7.05 -10.39
CA VAL A 149 13.47 -6.57 -10.16
C VAL A 149 13.33 -5.18 -10.77
N ILE A 150 12.18 -4.92 -11.38
CA ILE A 150 11.74 -3.60 -11.79
C ILE A 150 10.33 -3.36 -11.25
N VAL A 151 10.14 -2.24 -10.57
CA VAL A 151 8.83 -1.78 -10.10
C VAL A 151 8.62 -0.35 -10.54
N VAL A 152 7.55 -0.11 -11.26
CA VAL A 152 7.13 1.24 -11.69
C VAL A 152 5.73 1.48 -11.16
N ILE A 153 5.52 2.58 -10.44
CA ILE A 153 4.22 2.98 -9.90
C ILE A 153 3.89 4.37 -10.41
N GLU A 154 2.72 4.51 -11.01
CA GLU A 154 2.19 5.79 -11.50
C GLU A 154 0.90 6.10 -10.76
N CYS A 155 0.87 7.21 -9.99
CA CYS A 155 -0.28 7.55 -9.16
C CYS A 155 -0.67 9.02 -9.24
N GLU A 156 -1.96 9.26 -9.10
CA GLU A 156 -2.54 10.56 -8.80
C GLU A 156 -2.67 10.72 -7.28
N HIS A 157 -2.19 11.85 -6.76
CA HIS A 157 -2.18 12.15 -5.33
C HIS A 157 -3.28 13.14 -4.98
N LEU A 158 -4.36 12.67 -4.34
CA LEU A 158 -5.47 13.55 -3.94
C LEU A 158 -5.06 14.56 -2.86
N CYS A 159 -4.04 14.27 -2.07
CA CYS A 159 -3.50 15.24 -1.12
C CYS A 159 -2.92 16.50 -1.80
N MET A 160 -2.57 16.41 -3.07
CA MET A 160 -2.16 17.54 -3.90
C MET A 160 -3.34 18.07 -4.73
N ALA A 161 -4.07 17.18 -5.42
CA ALA A 161 -5.14 17.57 -6.33
C ALA A 161 -6.34 18.26 -5.65
N MET A 162 -6.66 17.88 -4.40
CA MET A 162 -7.79 18.45 -3.64
C MET A 162 -7.47 19.78 -2.95
N ARG A 163 -6.22 20.12 -2.84
CA ARG A 163 -5.75 21.33 -2.16
C ARG A 163 -5.12 22.22 -3.21
N SER A 164 -5.47 23.51 -3.19
CA SER A 164 -4.90 24.51 -4.10
C SER A 164 -3.44 24.87 -3.76
N GLU A 165 -2.67 23.96 -3.25
CA GLU A 165 -1.23 24.12 -3.14
C GLU A 165 -0.69 24.20 -4.55
N GLU A 166 -0.06 25.31 -4.89
CA GLU A 166 0.54 25.55 -6.20
C GLU A 166 1.41 24.35 -6.56
N HIS A 167 1.04 23.66 -7.64
CA HIS A 167 1.79 22.54 -8.17
C HIS A 167 3.12 23.02 -8.72
N THR A 168 4.08 23.24 -7.86
CA THR A 168 5.47 23.06 -8.24
C THR A 168 5.76 21.56 -8.17
N SER A 169 5.05 20.79 -9.00
CA SER A 169 5.47 19.44 -9.32
C SER A 169 6.70 19.56 -10.21
N GLU A 170 7.83 19.78 -9.62
CA GLU A 170 9.05 19.26 -10.22
C GLU A 170 8.92 17.74 -10.13
N LEU A 171 8.45 17.15 -11.21
CA LEU A 171 8.65 15.74 -11.50
C LEU A 171 10.16 15.52 -11.51
N GLN A 172 10.71 15.18 -10.36
CA GLN A 172 12.04 14.59 -10.32
C GLN A 172 11.92 13.17 -10.84
N SER A 173 11.94 13.08 -12.18
CA SER A 173 12.31 11.85 -12.85
C SER A 173 13.80 11.64 -12.63
N LEU A 174 14.17 10.69 -11.83
CA LEU A 174 15.48 10.07 -11.82
C LEU A 174 15.41 8.70 -12.48
#